data_67b4767aab1524a4b284b8bcddc7bb4b
#
_entry.id   67b4767aab1524a4b284b8bcddc7bb4b
#
_cell.length_a   1.000
_cell.length_b   1.000
_cell.length_c   1.000
_cell.angle_alpha   90.00
_cell.angle_beta   90.00
_cell.angle_gamma   90.00
#
_symmetry.space_group_name_H-M   'P 1'
#
loop_
_entity.id
_entity.type
_entity.pdbx_description
1 polymer ?
#
loop_
_entity_poly.entity_id
_entity_poly.type
_entity_poly.pdbx_seq_one_letter_code
_entity_poly.pdbx_strand_id
1 'polypeptide(L)'
;MNLQTGFQLEDIRVEPGNGRLIRDGESIEIEPKVMALLVVLAEAGGEAVSREAIGEKVWPGVTVNEDALSRAVWKLRRALGDEARDAKFVVTVPKRGYRLAVTASSPPDPATAMPRWLPAAGLAGAGVLLAVVLLLLLVPVNTPQDQPAADLIARADDFYAQMTQSENEAAMRLYQRALEVDPGSAPAHAGLANTITQSVVRWSPGDWPEVGLNSRIQTALANGRTATPQARQQLERALGVARQALEIDPGYAPGYRALGLASSAMGDINGAMRAYDRAVTIDPDNWESLMNLSDLYGYQGQPELSLRYLEQSFEAMTRRYDAETARIRPWHSGAGLMIASRHAEQGRIEDAERWYRRVLHWDPFNSEAIPALAAILIERGEQRAARELCAGLSSDTAVAACSSPGP
;
A
#
# COMPACT_ATOMS: atom_id res chain seq x y z
N MET A 1 16.22 -9.12 -32.70
CA MET A 1 15.01 -9.71 -32.12
C MET A 1 14.09 -8.54 -31.71
N ASN A 2 12.83 -8.55 -32.13
CA ASN A 2 11.91 -7.49 -31.68
C ASN A 2 11.25 -7.91 -30.38
N LEU A 3 11.73 -7.39 -29.25
CA LEU A 3 11.23 -7.74 -27.91
C LEU A 3 9.80 -7.26 -27.63
N GLN A 4 9.28 -6.34 -28.45
CA GLN A 4 7.89 -5.86 -28.34
C GLN A 4 6.85 -6.90 -28.79
N THR A 5 7.25 -7.85 -29.64
CA THR A 5 6.35 -8.91 -30.14
C THR A 5 6.30 -10.13 -29.23
N GLY A 6 7.19 -10.22 -28.24
CA GLY A 6 7.31 -11.30 -27.27
C GLY A 6 8.69 -11.96 -27.25
N PHE A 7 9.06 -12.50 -26.09
CA PHE A 7 10.35 -13.17 -25.87
C PHE A 7 10.25 -14.18 -24.72
N GLN A 8 11.28 -15.03 -24.60
CA GLN A 8 11.40 -16.05 -23.57
C GLN A 8 12.51 -15.66 -22.58
N LEU A 9 12.23 -15.81 -21.28
CA LEU A 9 13.18 -15.72 -20.18
C LEU A 9 13.15 -17.05 -19.43
N GLU A 10 14.09 -17.93 -19.72
CA GLU A 10 14.10 -19.30 -19.19
C GLU A 10 12.75 -20.01 -19.41
N ASP A 11 12.01 -20.28 -18.34
CA ASP A 11 10.69 -20.90 -18.34
C ASP A 11 9.52 -19.90 -18.50
N ILE A 12 9.81 -18.58 -18.54
CA ILE A 12 8.79 -17.53 -18.62
C ILE A 12 8.67 -16.99 -20.05
N ARG A 13 7.51 -17.10 -20.64
CA ARG A 13 7.17 -16.41 -21.90
C ARG A 13 6.62 -15.02 -21.58
N VAL A 14 7.22 -13.99 -22.16
CA VAL A 14 6.84 -12.60 -22.00
C VAL A 14 6.06 -12.14 -23.22
N GLU A 15 4.86 -11.61 -23.01
CA GLU A 15 3.98 -11.05 -24.05
C GLU A 15 3.74 -9.55 -23.77
N PRO A 16 4.65 -8.65 -24.21
CA PRO A 16 4.58 -7.22 -23.91
C PRO A 16 3.29 -6.56 -24.42
N GLY A 17 2.85 -6.91 -25.62
CA GLY A 17 1.63 -6.37 -26.21
C GLY A 17 0.35 -6.72 -25.45
N ASN A 18 0.36 -7.81 -24.68
CA ASN A 18 -0.76 -8.27 -23.85
C ASN A 18 -0.58 -7.96 -22.36
N GLY A 19 0.56 -7.38 -21.95
CA GLY A 19 0.85 -7.10 -20.55
C GLY A 19 0.97 -8.34 -19.66
N ARG A 20 1.41 -9.51 -20.21
CA ARG A 20 1.38 -10.80 -19.54
C ARG A 20 2.73 -11.52 -19.52
N LEU A 21 2.94 -12.26 -18.43
CA LEU A 21 3.96 -13.31 -18.32
C LEU A 21 3.25 -14.66 -18.27
N ILE A 22 3.81 -15.66 -18.94
CA ILE A 22 3.27 -17.02 -18.94
C ILE A 22 4.36 -17.95 -18.43
N ARG A 23 4.08 -18.67 -17.33
CA ARG A 23 4.95 -19.70 -16.75
C ARG A 23 4.12 -20.94 -16.46
N ASP A 24 4.56 -22.12 -16.88
CA ASP A 24 3.88 -23.42 -16.67
C ASP A 24 2.40 -23.43 -17.09
N GLY A 25 2.05 -22.60 -18.10
CA GLY A 25 0.68 -22.44 -18.58
C GLY A 25 -0.18 -21.44 -17.79
N GLU A 26 0.31 -20.93 -16.68
CA GLU A 26 -0.33 -19.85 -15.92
C GLU A 26 0.03 -18.48 -16.47
N SER A 27 -0.97 -17.59 -16.55
CA SER A 27 -0.81 -16.22 -17.04
C SER A 27 -0.82 -15.23 -15.87
N ILE A 28 0.24 -14.45 -15.75
CA ILE A 28 0.39 -13.38 -14.74
C ILE A 28 0.30 -12.03 -15.46
N GLU A 29 -0.71 -11.24 -15.15
CA GLU A 29 -0.82 -9.88 -15.67
C GLU A 29 0.09 -8.94 -14.90
N ILE A 30 0.80 -8.06 -15.62
CA ILE A 30 1.67 -7.04 -15.02
C ILE A 30 1.34 -5.66 -15.57
N GLU A 31 1.55 -4.66 -14.72
CA GLU A 31 1.27 -3.27 -15.07
C GLU A 31 2.09 -2.79 -16.27
N PRO A 32 1.55 -1.86 -17.11
CA PRO A 32 2.23 -1.38 -18.30
C PRO A 32 3.64 -0.82 -18.03
N LYS A 33 3.84 -0.11 -16.92
CA LYS A 33 5.16 0.45 -16.54
C LYS A 33 6.14 -0.63 -16.07
N VAL A 34 5.65 -1.69 -15.42
CA VAL A 34 6.46 -2.84 -15.01
C VAL A 34 6.86 -3.67 -16.21
N MET A 35 5.96 -3.85 -17.19
CA MET A 35 6.28 -4.48 -18.47
C MET A 35 7.30 -3.66 -19.26
N ALA A 36 7.13 -2.34 -19.34
CA ALA A 36 8.09 -1.46 -20.01
C ALA A 36 9.48 -1.55 -19.35
N LEU A 37 9.55 -1.61 -18.01
CA LEU A 37 10.81 -1.83 -17.30
C LEU A 37 11.46 -3.17 -17.69
N LEU A 38 10.69 -4.26 -17.73
CA LEU A 38 11.20 -5.57 -18.15
C LEU A 38 11.77 -5.55 -19.57
N VAL A 39 11.06 -4.91 -20.51
CA VAL A 39 11.51 -4.77 -21.90
C VAL A 39 12.81 -3.96 -21.97
N VAL A 40 12.92 -2.84 -21.26
CA VAL A 40 14.14 -2.01 -21.20
C VAL A 40 15.34 -2.80 -20.68
N LEU A 41 15.16 -3.61 -19.63
CA LEU A 41 16.22 -4.46 -19.09
C LEU A 41 16.58 -5.62 -20.03
N ALA A 42 15.61 -6.18 -20.75
CA ALA A 42 15.83 -7.23 -21.74
C ALA A 42 16.57 -6.71 -22.99
N GLU A 43 16.25 -5.48 -23.44
CA GLU A 43 16.95 -4.79 -24.54
C GLU A 43 18.43 -4.55 -24.24
N ALA A 44 18.77 -4.36 -22.97
CA ALA A 44 20.16 -4.17 -22.54
C ALA A 44 21.00 -5.46 -22.56
N GLY A 45 20.41 -6.62 -22.85
CA GLY A 45 21.15 -7.87 -23.09
C GLY A 45 22.04 -8.33 -21.91
N GLY A 46 21.66 -8.02 -20.69
CA GLY A 46 22.42 -8.35 -19.47
C GLY A 46 23.33 -7.23 -18.95
N GLU A 47 23.48 -6.14 -19.71
CA GLU A 47 24.18 -4.96 -19.24
C GLU A 47 23.37 -4.18 -18.19
N ALA A 48 24.08 -3.46 -17.31
CA ALA A 48 23.43 -2.65 -16.29
C ALA A 48 22.87 -1.36 -16.91
N VAL A 49 21.58 -1.09 -16.71
CA VAL A 49 20.92 0.15 -17.12
C VAL A 49 20.84 1.09 -15.91
N SER A 50 21.25 2.34 -16.11
CA SER A 50 21.23 3.33 -15.02
C SER A 50 19.81 3.70 -14.62
N ARG A 51 19.63 4.20 -13.39
CA ARG A 51 18.31 4.63 -12.88
C ARG A 51 17.71 5.73 -13.75
N GLU A 52 18.53 6.67 -14.18
CA GLU A 52 18.17 7.78 -15.05
C GLU A 52 17.67 7.27 -16.41
N ALA A 53 18.45 6.38 -17.05
CA ALA A 53 18.10 5.82 -18.35
C ALA A 53 16.80 4.97 -18.29
N ILE A 54 16.56 4.27 -17.20
CA ILE A 54 15.30 3.57 -16.97
C ILE A 54 14.16 4.60 -16.81
N GLY A 55 14.38 5.65 -16.02
CA GLY A 55 13.40 6.72 -15.81
C GLY A 55 12.96 7.35 -17.13
N GLU A 56 13.90 7.75 -17.98
CA GLU A 56 13.63 8.36 -19.28
C GLU A 56 12.84 7.44 -20.23
N LYS A 57 13.19 6.14 -20.28
CA LYS A 57 12.54 5.18 -21.17
C LYS A 57 11.15 4.73 -20.68
N VAL A 58 10.99 4.51 -19.37
CA VAL A 58 9.75 3.97 -18.81
C VAL A 58 8.75 5.08 -18.49
N TRP A 59 9.21 6.28 -18.12
CA TRP A 59 8.36 7.43 -17.80
C TRP A 59 8.77 8.70 -18.59
N PRO A 60 8.65 8.69 -19.92
CA PRO A 60 9.09 9.82 -20.72
C PRO A 60 8.37 11.11 -20.32
N GLY A 61 9.14 12.18 -20.12
CA GLY A 61 8.60 13.50 -19.78
C GLY A 61 8.19 13.69 -18.31
N VAL A 62 8.45 12.71 -17.44
CA VAL A 62 8.14 12.81 -16.00
C VAL A 62 9.42 12.64 -15.19
N THR A 63 9.69 13.54 -14.25
CA THR A 63 10.75 13.33 -13.28
C THR A 63 10.33 12.25 -12.29
N VAL A 64 10.97 11.08 -12.38
CA VAL A 64 10.65 9.92 -11.54
C VAL A 64 11.52 9.97 -10.29
N ASN A 65 10.89 9.93 -9.09
CA ASN A 65 11.62 9.76 -7.84
C ASN A 65 12.12 8.31 -7.69
N GLU A 66 13.17 8.12 -6.89
CA GLU A 66 13.78 6.80 -6.65
C GLU A 66 12.78 5.76 -6.13
N ASP A 67 11.76 6.18 -5.39
CA ASP A 67 10.73 5.30 -4.84
C ASP A 67 9.82 4.69 -5.91
N ALA A 68 9.48 5.43 -6.97
CA ALA A 68 8.65 4.91 -8.06
C ALA A 68 9.38 3.82 -8.84
N LEU A 69 10.68 4.02 -9.13
CA LEU A 69 11.51 3.02 -9.78
C LEU A 69 11.71 1.80 -8.88
N SER A 70 12.00 1.99 -7.60
CA SER A 70 12.19 0.90 -6.63
C SER A 70 10.92 0.05 -6.49
N ARG A 71 9.75 0.67 -6.48
CA ARG A 71 8.45 -0.03 -6.49
C ARG A 71 8.23 -0.83 -7.78
N ALA A 72 8.54 -0.24 -8.95
CA ALA A 72 8.42 -0.96 -10.22
C ALA A 72 9.35 -2.19 -10.28
N VAL A 73 10.59 -2.07 -9.80
CA VAL A 73 11.54 -3.18 -9.68
C VAL A 73 11.04 -4.25 -8.72
N TRP A 74 10.48 -3.86 -7.57
CA TRP A 74 9.90 -4.80 -6.62
C TRP A 74 8.72 -5.58 -7.22
N LYS A 75 7.79 -4.88 -7.90
CA LYS A 75 6.67 -5.52 -8.62
C LYS A 75 7.14 -6.47 -9.69
N LEU A 76 8.17 -6.08 -10.45
CA LEU A 76 8.76 -6.92 -11.48
C LEU A 76 9.38 -8.20 -10.88
N ARG A 77 10.16 -8.08 -9.81
CA ARG A 77 10.72 -9.24 -9.11
C ARG A 77 9.62 -10.18 -8.63
N ARG A 78 8.60 -9.66 -7.98
CA ARG A 78 7.47 -10.45 -7.52
C ARG A 78 6.77 -11.19 -8.67
N ALA A 79 6.55 -10.54 -9.81
CA ALA A 79 5.93 -11.16 -10.98
C ALA A 79 6.81 -12.25 -11.62
N LEU A 80 8.14 -12.10 -11.56
CA LEU A 80 9.11 -13.08 -12.04
C LEU A 80 9.40 -14.20 -11.01
N GLY A 81 8.86 -14.11 -9.79
CA GLY A 81 9.16 -15.04 -8.70
C GLY A 81 10.58 -14.88 -8.15
N ASP A 82 11.13 -13.67 -8.20
CA ASP A 82 12.47 -13.33 -7.72
C ASP A 82 12.44 -12.97 -6.23
N GLU A 83 13.25 -13.61 -5.42
CA GLU A 83 13.42 -13.21 -4.01
C GLU A 83 14.52 -12.16 -3.87
N ALA A 84 14.30 -11.14 -3.02
CA ALA A 84 15.21 -9.99 -2.89
C ALA A 84 16.65 -10.37 -2.44
N ARG A 85 16.82 -11.53 -1.79
CA ARG A 85 18.12 -12.03 -1.29
C ARG A 85 18.83 -12.97 -2.26
N ASP A 86 18.10 -13.57 -3.23
CA ASP A 86 18.64 -14.48 -4.24
C ASP A 86 17.99 -14.16 -5.60
N ALA A 87 18.29 -12.96 -6.11
CA ALA A 87 17.68 -12.44 -7.32
C ALA A 87 18.22 -13.17 -8.57
N LYS A 88 17.38 -14.04 -9.16
CA LYS A 88 17.72 -14.82 -10.38
C LYS A 88 17.54 -14.00 -11.66
N PHE A 89 16.52 -13.15 -11.72
CA PHE A 89 16.16 -12.41 -12.94
C PHE A 89 16.61 -10.96 -12.89
N VAL A 90 16.23 -10.19 -11.85
CA VAL A 90 16.54 -8.75 -11.79
C VAL A 90 17.55 -8.45 -10.69
N VAL A 91 18.79 -8.17 -11.10
CA VAL A 91 19.90 -7.91 -10.17
C VAL A 91 20.12 -6.40 -10.02
N THR A 92 20.26 -5.94 -8.77
CA THR A 92 20.70 -4.58 -8.45
C THR A 92 22.22 -4.50 -8.59
N VAL A 93 22.72 -3.57 -9.40
CA VAL A 93 24.15 -3.29 -9.55
C VAL A 93 24.45 -2.01 -8.75
N PRO A 94 25.17 -2.10 -7.61
CA PRO A 94 25.42 -0.95 -6.74
C PRO A 94 26.01 0.24 -7.53
N LYS A 95 25.45 1.42 -7.32
CA LYS A 95 25.84 2.69 -7.98
C LYS A 95 25.71 2.73 -9.53
N ARG A 96 25.20 1.66 -10.14
CA ARG A 96 25.07 1.57 -11.62
C ARG A 96 23.62 1.37 -12.09
N GLY A 97 22.71 0.85 -11.25
CA GLY A 97 21.31 0.64 -11.61
C GLY A 97 20.86 -0.81 -11.52
N TYR A 98 20.17 -1.31 -12.55
CA TYR A 98 19.61 -2.66 -12.60
C TYR A 98 19.99 -3.37 -13.89
N ARG A 99 20.08 -4.71 -13.85
CA ARG A 99 20.28 -5.54 -15.03
C ARG A 99 19.42 -6.79 -14.98
N LEU A 100 19.09 -7.33 -16.14
CA LEU A 100 18.53 -8.68 -16.25
C LEU A 100 19.67 -9.70 -16.22
N ALA A 101 19.59 -10.70 -15.34
CA ALA A 101 20.64 -11.72 -15.18
C ALA A 101 20.51 -12.87 -16.19
N VAL A 102 19.32 -13.00 -16.80
CA VAL A 102 19.00 -14.02 -17.82
C VAL A 102 18.91 -13.37 -19.19
N THR A 103 19.25 -14.12 -20.24
CA THR A 103 19.22 -13.62 -21.61
C THR A 103 17.84 -13.85 -22.23
N ALA A 104 17.27 -12.79 -22.84
CA ALA A 104 16.05 -12.91 -23.62
C ALA A 104 16.30 -13.70 -24.92
N SER A 105 15.48 -14.69 -25.20
CA SER A 105 15.54 -15.52 -26.41
C SER A 105 14.23 -15.45 -27.19
N SER A 106 14.27 -15.86 -28.47
CA SER A 106 13.06 -15.95 -29.29
C SER A 106 12.11 -17.01 -28.70
N PRO A 107 10.79 -16.76 -28.66
CA PRO A 107 9.85 -17.79 -28.25
C PRO A 107 9.99 -19.02 -29.18
N PRO A 108 9.85 -20.24 -28.66
CA PRO A 108 9.83 -21.43 -29.50
C PRO A 108 8.69 -21.34 -30.51
N ASP A 109 8.99 -21.65 -31.78
CA ASP A 109 8.01 -21.62 -32.85
C ASP A 109 6.93 -22.70 -32.59
N PRO A 110 5.66 -22.38 -32.56
CA PRO A 110 4.58 -23.33 -32.30
C PRO A 110 4.52 -24.46 -33.34
N ALA A 111 5.21 -24.32 -34.47
CA ALA A 111 5.27 -25.32 -35.54
C ALA A 111 6.21 -26.52 -35.25
N THR A 112 7.04 -26.49 -34.21
CA THR A 112 8.03 -27.55 -33.92
C THR A 112 7.64 -28.50 -32.78
N ALA A 113 6.49 -28.34 -32.17
CA ALA A 113 6.01 -29.18 -31.08
C ALA A 113 4.99 -30.24 -31.53
N MET A 114 5.14 -30.84 -32.69
CA MET A 114 4.40 -32.07 -33.02
C MET A 114 5.28 -33.30 -32.76
N PRO A 115 4.89 -34.18 -31.83
CA PRO A 115 5.56 -35.47 -31.67
C PRO A 115 5.29 -36.36 -32.88
N ARG A 116 6.41 -36.78 -33.57
CA ARG A 116 6.41 -37.68 -34.71
C ARG A 116 6.18 -39.13 -34.30
N TRP A 117 4.97 -39.47 -33.81
CA TRP A 117 4.56 -40.86 -33.71
C TRP A 117 3.01 -40.95 -33.76
N LEU A 118 2.51 -41.10 -34.95
CA LEU A 118 1.16 -41.64 -35.15
C LEU A 118 1.27 -42.87 -36.07
N PRO A 119 1.15 -44.10 -35.56
CA PRO A 119 0.76 -45.20 -36.38
C PRO A 119 -0.74 -45.16 -36.66
N ALA A 120 -1.10 -45.37 -37.88
CA ALA A 120 -2.49 -45.52 -38.33
C ALA A 120 -3.19 -46.66 -37.59
N ALA A 121 -4.18 -46.34 -36.77
CA ALA A 121 -5.18 -47.28 -36.28
C ALA A 121 -6.52 -46.56 -36.12
N GLY A 122 -7.37 -46.81 -37.08
CA GLY A 122 -8.75 -46.33 -37.05
C GLY A 122 -9.57 -47.01 -35.95
N LEU A 123 -10.65 -46.33 -35.51
CA LEU A 123 -11.75 -46.78 -34.67
C LEU A 123 -11.58 -46.79 -33.12
N ALA A 124 -10.37 -46.56 -32.55
CA ALA A 124 -10.23 -46.35 -31.10
C ALA A 124 -10.33 -44.88 -30.67
N GLY A 125 -10.31 -43.92 -31.63
CA GLY A 125 -10.23 -42.49 -31.37
C GLY A 125 -11.48 -41.85 -30.77
N ALA A 126 -12.66 -42.39 -31.04
CA ALA A 126 -13.89 -41.80 -30.51
C ALA A 126 -14.09 -42.03 -28.99
N GLY A 127 -13.63 -43.15 -28.48
CA GLY A 127 -13.70 -43.48 -27.05
C GLY A 127 -12.71 -42.67 -26.22
N VAL A 128 -11.50 -42.45 -26.75
CA VAL A 128 -10.47 -41.66 -26.08
C VAL A 128 -10.85 -40.16 -26.10
N LEU A 129 -11.41 -39.67 -27.21
CA LEU A 129 -11.88 -38.28 -27.30
C LEU A 129 -13.06 -38.03 -26.33
N LEU A 130 -13.99 -38.99 -26.23
CA LEU A 130 -15.09 -38.94 -25.25
C LEU A 130 -14.57 -39.02 -23.81
N ALA A 131 -13.59 -39.88 -23.53
CA ALA A 131 -12.96 -39.96 -22.21
C ALA A 131 -12.17 -38.69 -21.84
N VAL A 132 -11.45 -38.08 -22.80
CA VAL A 132 -10.75 -36.83 -22.59
C VAL A 132 -11.72 -35.66 -22.40
N VAL A 133 -12.82 -35.63 -23.18
CA VAL A 133 -13.88 -34.62 -22.99
C VAL A 133 -14.58 -34.84 -21.65
N LEU A 134 -14.86 -36.08 -21.24
CA LEU A 134 -15.42 -36.39 -19.94
C LEU A 134 -14.43 -36.06 -18.80
N LEU A 135 -13.13 -36.30 -18.99
CA LEU A 135 -12.09 -35.96 -18.04
C LEU A 135 -11.92 -34.44 -17.93
N LEU A 136 -11.99 -33.71 -19.07
CA LEU A 136 -11.97 -32.23 -19.08
C LEU A 136 -13.23 -31.61 -18.48
N LEU A 137 -14.38 -32.33 -18.53
CA LEU A 137 -15.61 -31.92 -17.84
C LEU A 137 -15.60 -32.28 -16.34
N LEU A 138 -14.71 -33.20 -15.91
CA LEU A 138 -14.53 -33.61 -14.53
C LEU A 138 -13.32 -32.93 -13.85
N VAL A 139 -12.42 -32.27 -14.60
CA VAL A 139 -11.43 -31.40 -14.04
C VAL A 139 -12.19 -30.13 -13.59
N PRO A 140 -12.24 -29.81 -12.28
CA PRO A 140 -12.82 -28.56 -11.87
C PRO A 140 -12.03 -27.47 -12.58
N VAL A 141 -12.67 -26.76 -13.51
CA VAL A 141 -12.14 -25.51 -14.04
C VAL A 141 -12.09 -24.62 -12.81
N ASN A 142 -10.88 -24.36 -12.31
CA ASN A 142 -10.67 -23.33 -11.28
C ASN A 142 -11.13 -22.02 -11.87
N THR A 143 -12.44 -21.80 -11.82
CA THR A 143 -13.00 -20.50 -12.14
C THR A 143 -12.48 -19.53 -11.08
N PRO A 144 -12.33 -18.23 -11.39
CA PRO A 144 -12.01 -17.20 -10.38
C PRO A 144 -12.98 -17.20 -9.18
N GLN A 145 -13.98 -18.07 -9.20
CA GLN A 145 -15.01 -18.28 -8.18
C GLN A 145 -14.54 -19.11 -6.98
N ASP A 146 -13.43 -19.87 -7.09
CA ASP A 146 -12.98 -20.80 -6.05
C ASP A 146 -11.94 -20.18 -5.08
N GLN A 147 -11.65 -18.87 -5.16
CA GLN A 147 -10.80 -18.23 -4.17
C GLN A 147 -11.55 -18.11 -2.84
N PRO A 148 -10.98 -18.62 -1.72
CA PRO A 148 -11.58 -18.44 -0.40
C PRO A 148 -11.82 -16.95 -0.11
N ALA A 149 -12.94 -16.62 0.52
CA ALA A 149 -13.24 -15.22 0.89
C ALA A 149 -12.10 -14.58 1.70
N ALA A 150 -11.42 -15.38 2.54
CA ALA A 150 -10.27 -14.93 3.33
C ALA A 150 -9.10 -14.44 2.46
N ASP A 151 -8.78 -15.10 1.35
CA ASP A 151 -7.71 -14.67 0.44
C ASP A 151 -8.06 -13.37 -0.29
N LEU A 152 -9.34 -13.23 -0.67
CA LEU A 152 -9.83 -11.99 -1.28
C LEU A 152 -9.75 -10.82 -0.30
N ILE A 153 -10.09 -11.06 0.98
CA ILE A 153 -10.02 -10.05 2.04
C ILE A 153 -8.57 -9.66 2.31
N ALA A 154 -7.66 -10.63 2.47
CA ALA A 154 -6.24 -10.34 2.72
C ALA A 154 -5.64 -9.48 1.59
N ARG A 155 -5.94 -9.80 0.33
CA ARG A 155 -5.52 -8.98 -0.82
C ARG A 155 -6.17 -7.61 -0.83
N ALA A 156 -7.44 -7.52 -0.43
CA ALA A 156 -8.13 -6.24 -0.33
C ALA A 156 -7.50 -5.35 0.76
N ASP A 157 -7.13 -5.93 1.90
CA ASP A 157 -6.42 -5.23 2.98
C ASP A 157 -5.06 -4.70 2.50
N ASP A 158 -4.29 -5.49 1.73
CA ASP A 158 -3.03 -5.08 1.13
C ASP A 158 -3.20 -3.88 0.18
N PHE A 159 -4.22 -3.91 -0.68
CA PHE A 159 -4.54 -2.78 -1.55
C PHE A 159 -5.00 -1.56 -0.76
N TYR A 160 -5.90 -1.73 0.19
CA TYR A 160 -6.40 -0.64 1.02
C TYR A 160 -5.28 0.08 1.78
N ALA A 161 -4.26 -0.64 2.25
CA ALA A 161 -3.11 -0.08 2.96
C ALA A 161 -2.25 0.88 2.10
N GLN A 162 -2.32 0.80 0.77
CA GLN A 162 -1.57 1.68 -0.15
C GLN A 162 -2.07 3.14 -0.16
N MET A 163 -3.31 3.37 0.25
CA MET A 163 -3.94 4.69 0.37
C MET A 163 -3.93 5.54 -0.91
N THR A 164 -3.95 4.92 -2.10
CA THR A 164 -4.15 5.57 -3.40
C THR A 164 -5.58 5.33 -3.90
N GLN A 165 -6.05 6.14 -4.86
CA GLN A 165 -7.39 6.00 -5.42
C GLN A 165 -7.57 4.65 -6.13
N SER A 166 -6.62 4.29 -7.01
CA SER A 166 -6.66 3.03 -7.78
C SER A 166 -6.69 1.80 -6.87
N GLU A 167 -5.88 1.83 -5.81
CA GLU A 167 -5.77 0.72 -4.86
C GLU A 167 -7.02 0.63 -3.96
N ASN A 168 -7.60 1.77 -3.55
CA ASN A 168 -8.86 1.78 -2.83
C ASN A 168 -10.03 1.21 -3.68
N GLU A 169 -10.05 1.52 -4.98
CA GLU A 169 -11.04 0.95 -5.91
C GLU A 169 -10.82 -0.56 -6.11
N ALA A 170 -9.56 -1.01 -6.20
CA ALA A 170 -9.22 -2.44 -6.27
C ALA A 170 -9.63 -3.17 -4.99
N ALA A 171 -9.33 -2.61 -3.82
CA ALA A 171 -9.76 -3.15 -2.53
C ALA A 171 -11.29 -3.26 -2.44
N MET A 172 -12.02 -2.21 -2.86
CA MET A 172 -13.48 -2.22 -2.88
C MET A 172 -14.04 -3.38 -3.71
N ARG A 173 -13.50 -3.62 -4.92
CA ARG A 173 -13.93 -4.75 -5.78
C ARG A 173 -13.64 -6.10 -5.14
N LEU A 174 -12.51 -6.24 -4.46
CA LEU A 174 -12.14 -7.49 -3.78
C LEU A 174 -13.02 -7.78 -2.57
N TYR A 175 -13.35 -6.77 -1.74
CA TYR A 175 -14.31 -6.94 -0.65
C TYR A 175 -15.71 -7.28 -1.16
N GLN A 176 -16.17 -6.65 -2.25
CA GLN A 176 -17.44 -7.01 -2.90
C GLN A 176 -17.44 -8.47 -3.36
N ARG A 177 -16.33 -8.90 -3.99
CA ARG A 177 -16.18 -10.29 -4.42
C ARG A 177 -16.13 -11.26 -3.24
N ALA A 178 -15.46 -10.89 -2.14
CA ALA A 178 -15.45 -11.69 -0.91
C ALA A 178 -16.87 -11.87 -0.35
N LEU A 179 -17.72 -10.84 -0.41
CA LEU A 179 -19.12 -10.90 0.02
C LEU A 179 -20.02 -11.71 -0.93
N GLU A 180 -19.66 -11.86 -2.22
CA GLU A 180 -20.35 -12.79 -3.14
C GLU A 180 -20.04 -14.26 -2.77
N VAL A 181 -18.82 -14.53 -2.26
CA VAL A 181 -18.40 -15.87 -1.80
C VAL A 181 -18.92 -16.15 -0.40
N ASP A 182 -18.79 -15.21 0.51
CA ASP A 182 -19.23 -15.30 1.91
C ASP A 182 -19.98 -14.03 2.33
N PRO A 183 -21.32 -14.00 2.17
CA PRO A 183 -22.14 -12.86 2.61
C PRO A 183 -22.11 -12.62 4.12
N GLY A 184 -21.71 -13.63 4.92
CA GLY A 184 -21.59 -13.56 6.38
C GLY A 184 -20.24 -13.06 6.88
N SER A 185 -19.37 -12.53 6.02
CA SER A 185 -18.03 -12.08 6.40
C SER A 185 -18.05 -10.69 7.02
N ALA A 186 -17.94 -10.59 8.34
CA ALA A 186 -17.76 -9.31 9.05
C ALA A 186 -16.52 -8.53 8.57
N PRO A 187 -15.33 -9.17 8.35
CA PRO A 187 -14.17 -8.48 7.79
C PRO A 187 -14.42 -7.84 6.43
N ALA A 188 -15.07 -8.54 5.51
CA ALA A 188 -15.36 -8.02 4.18
C ALA A 188 -16.34 -6.83 4.22
N HIS A 189 -17.37 -6.87 5.08
CA HIS A 189 -18.27 -5.74 5.31
C HIS A 189 -17.55 -4.53 5.88
N ALA A 190 -16.71 -4.71 6.91
CA ALA A 190 -15.96 -3.61 7.50
C ALA A 190 -14.96 -2.97 6.51
N GLY A 191 -14.24 -3.80 5.74
CA GLY A 191 -13.33 -3.35 4.69
C GLY A 191 -14.06 -2.57 3.59
N LEU A 192 -15.21 -3.08 3.13
CA LEU A 192 -16.05 -2.40 2.14
C LEU A 192 -16.54 -1.04 2.65
N ALA A 193 -17.00 -0.95 3.90
CA ALA A 193 -17.43 0.32 4.49
C ALA A 193 -16.30 1.34 4.55
N ASN A 194 -15.07 0.90 4.92
CA ASN A 194 -13.88 1.75 4.91
C ASN A 194 -13.55 2.28 3.51
N THR A 195 -13.53 1.41 2.49
CA THR A 195 -13.20 1.81 1.11
C THR A 195 -14.22 2.80 0.54
N ILE A 196 -15.53 2.59 0.80
CA ILE A 196 -16.58 3.54 0.40
C ILE A 196 -16.35 4.90 1.08
N THR A 197 -16.08 4.91 2.39
CA THR A 197 -15.86 6.16 3.13
C THR A 197 -14.63 6.90 2.63
N GLN A 198 -13.50 6.20 2.40
CA GLN A 198 -12.29 6.80 1.86
C GLN A 198 -12.48 7.36 0.45
N SER A 199 -13.28 6.71 -0.40
CA SER A 199 -13.62 7.25 -1.73
C SER A 199 -14.26 8.62 -1.64
N VAL A 200 -15.17 8.81 -0.68
CA VAL A 200 -15.83 10.11 -0.45
C VAL A 200 -14.85 11.13 0.13
N VAL A 201 -14.12 10.74 1.18
CA VAL A 201 -13.26 11.66 1.95
C VAL A 201 -12.05 12.13 1.12
N ARG A 202 -11.49 11.28 0.27
CA ARG A 202 -10.23 11.58 -0.43
C ARG A 202 -10.39 11.89 -1.91
N TRP A 203 -11.33 11.22 -2.59
CA TRP A 203 -11.36 11.19 -4.05
C TRP A 203 -12.73 11.53 -4.65
N SER A 204 -13.63 12.18 -3.91
CA SER A 204 -14.85 12.71 -4.48
C SER A 204 -14.56 13.65 -5.65
N PRO A 205 -15.20 13.49 -6.80
CA PRO A 205 -15.05 14.41 -7.92
C PRO A 205 -15.46 15.84 -7.54
N GLY A 206 -14.71 16.82 -8.04
CA GLY A 206 -15.00 18.24 -7.85
C GLY A 206 -13.74 19.05 -7.55
N ASP A 207 -13.86 20.36 -7.67
CA ASP A 207 -12.85 21.32 -7.30
C ASP A 207 -13.09 21.73 -5.83
N TRP A 208 -12.34 21.11 -4.93
CA TRP A 208 -12.50 21.31 -3.49
C TRP A 208 -11.39 22.21 -2.97
N PRO A 209 -11.70 23.32 -2.28
CA PRO A 209 -10.69 24.19 -1.71
C PRO A 209 -9.81 23.43 -0.74
N GLU A 210 -8.51 23.69 -0.81
CA GLU A 210 -7.57 23.22 0.19
C GLU A 210 -7.80 23.96 1.51
N VAL A 211 -7.90 23.19 2.60
CA VAL A 211 -8.04 23.68 3.96
C VAL A 211 -6.82 23.15 4.71
N GLY A 212 -6.03 24.03 5.30
CA GLY A 212 -4.79 23.68 6.00
C GLY A 212 -5.01 22.88 7.29
N LEU A 213 -5.74 21.75 7.19
CA LEU A 213 -6.03 20.85 8.29
C LEU A 213 -5.26 19.54 8.11
N ASN A 214 -4.72 19.01 9.20
CA ASN A 214 -3.93 17.78 9.19
C ASN A 214 -4.77 16.51 8.93
N SER A 215 -6.04 16.52 9.37
CA SER A 215 -6.95 15.39 9.17
C SER A 215 -7.71 15.47 7.85
N ARG A 216 -7.67 14.39 7.06
CA ARG A 216 -8.42 14.29 5.79
C ARG A 216 -9.93 14.37 5.99
N ILE A 217 -10.45 13.81 7.09
CA ILE A 217 -11.89 13.90 7.42
C ILE A 217 -12.26 15.34 7.76
N GLN A 218 -11.49 16.01 8.59
CA GLN A 218 -11.73 17.42 8.94
C GLN A 218 -11.68 18.31 7.70
N THR A 219 -10.70 18.09 6.81
CA THR A 219 -10.62 18.77 5.52
C THR A 219 -11.87 18.53 4.67
N ALA A 220 -12.33 17.28 4.56
CA ALA A 220 -13.49 16.93 3.74
C ALA A 220 -14.81 17.47 4.31
N LEU A 221 -14.93 17.60 5.63
CA LEU A 221 -16.04 18.27 6.29
C LEU A 221 -15.99 19.78 6.06
N ALA A 222 -14.83 20.40 6.30
CA ALA A 222 -14.66 21.86 6.22
C ALA A 222 -14.87 22.40 4.80
N ASN A 223 -14.44 21.68 3.76
CA ASN A 223 -14.59 22.08 2.36
C ASN A 223 -15.95 21.64 1.74
N GLY A 224 -16.82 20.99 2.51
CA GLY A 224 -18.15 20.57 2.08
C GLY A 224 -18.20 19.33 1.17
N ARG A 225 -17.09 18.67 0.93
CA ARG A 225 -17.00 17.47 0.06
C ARG A 225 -17.95 16.36 0.50
N THR A 226 -18.10 16.13 1.80
CA THR A 226 -18.99 15.11 2.36
C THR A 226 -20.47 15.54 2.40
N ALA A 227 -20.77 16.81 2.15
CA ALA A 227 -22.12 17.35 2.26
C ALA A 227 -22.95 17.23 0.96
N THR A 228 -22.32 16.86 -0.16
CA THR A 228 -23.05 16.68 -1.43
C THR A 228 -24.08 15.55 -1.34
N PRO A 229 -25.20 15.59 -2.07
CA PRO A 229 -26.19 14.51 -2.04
C PRO A 229 -25.59 13.14 -2.37
N GLN A 230 -24.70 13.08 -3.36
CA GLN A 230 -24.03 11.85 -3.76
C GLN A 230 -23.09 11.33 -2.64
N ALA A 231 -22.30 12.21 -2.01
CA ALA A 231 -21.43 11.84 -0.91
C ALA A 231 -22.24 11.30 0.28
N ARG A 232 -23.33 11.98 0.64
CA ARG A 232 -24.21 11.52 1.73
C ARG A 232 -24.80 10.13 1.46
N GLN A 233 -25.30 9.89 0.24
CA GLN A 233 -25.81 8.57 -0.14
C GLN A 233 -24.73 7.47 -0.01
N GLN A 234 -23.48 7.74 -0.43
CA GLN A 234 -22.37 6.80 -0.29
C GLN A 234 -22.02 6.58 1.19
N LEU A 235 -22.00 7.62 2.01
CA LEU A 235 -21.71 7.51 3.43
C LEU A 235 -22.82 6.78 4.20
N GLU A 236 -24.08 6.98 3.84
CA GLU A 236 -25.20 6.21 4.38
C GLU A 236 -25.08 4.72 4.04
N ARG A 237 -24.67 4.41 2.81
CA ARG A 237 -24.35 3.04 2.40
C ARG A 237 -23.20 2.48 3.25
N ALA A 238 -22.11 3.24 3.44
CA ALA A 238 -20.98 2.81 4.27
C ALA A 238 -21.41 2.52 5.72
N LEU A 239 -22.27 3.39 6.31
CA LEU A 239 -22.84 3.15 7.64
C LEU A 239 -23.67 1.86 7.69
N GLY A 240 -24.50 1.61 6.67
CA GLY A 240 -25.29 0.37 6.58
C GLY A 240 -24.40 -0.87 6.54
N VAL A 241 -23.38 -0.84 5.67
CA VAL A 241 -22.42 -1.95 5.53
C VAL A 241 -21.59 -2.17 6.80
N ALA A 242 -21.16 -1.09 7.49
CA ALA A 242 -20.47 -1.23 8.77
C ALA A 242 -21.35 -1.83 9.86
N ARG A 243 -22.65 -1.49 9.89
CA ARG A 243 -23.62 -2.11 10.82
C ARG A 243 -23.83 -3.59 10.53
N GLN A 244 -23.86 -4.00 9.25
CA GLN A 244 -23.94 -5.42 8.89
C GLN A 244 -22.74 -6.21 9.42
N ALA A 245 -21.51 -5.66 9.38
CA ALA A 245 -20.36 -6.29 10.03
C ALA A 245 -20.59 -6.55 11.52
N LEU A 246 -21.23 -5.61 12.22
CA LEU A 246 -21.49 -5.68 13.66
C LEU A 246 -22.73 -6.53 14.02
N GLU A 247 -23.67 -6.69 13.10
CA GLU A 247 -24.79 -7.65 13.24
C GLU A 247 -24.27 -9.09 13.13
N ILE A 248 -23.27 -9.32 12.27
CA ILE A 248 -22.61 -10.61 12.10
C ILE A 248 -21.72 -10.94 13.29
N ASP A 249 -20.84 -10.00 13.68
CA ASP A 249 -19.94 -10.13 14.81
C ASP A 249 -19.95 -8.86 15.68
N PRO A 250 -20.74 -8.84 16.77
CA PRO A 250 -20.79 -7.71 17.71
C PRO A 250 -19.48 -7.47 18.48
N GLY A 251 -18.54 -8.42 18.44
CA GLY A 251 -17.20 -8.32 19.04
C GLY A 251 -16.11 -7.84 18.07
N TYR A 252 -16.45 -7.53 16.82
CA TYR A 252 -15.47 -7.22 15.77
C TYR A 252 -15.00 -5.75 15.84
N ALA A 253 -13.87 -5.49 16.49
CA ALA A 253 -13.31 -4.15 16.66
C ALA A 253 -13.12 -3.37 15.33
N PRO A 254 -12.64 -3.97 14.20
CA PRO A 254 -12.56 -3.25 12.94
C PRO A 254 -13.92 -2.83 12.36
N GLY A 255 -15.01 -3.51 12.70
CA GLY A 255 -16.37 -3.11 12.35
C GLY A 255 -16.79 -1.81 13.03
N TYR A 256 -16.49 -1.68 14.33
CA TYR A 256 -16.69 -0.42 15.05
C TYR A 256 -15.81 0.71 14.51
N ARG A 257 -14.57 0.41 14.12
CA ARG A 257 -13.72 1.39 13.46
C ARG A 257 -14.33 1.88 12.16
N ALA A 258 -14.84 0.98 11.32
CA ALA A 258 -15.51 1.34 10.06
C ALA A 258 -16.76 2.18 10.30
N LEU A 259 -17.57 1.83 11.30
CA LEU A 259 -18.73 2.63 11.72
C LEU A 259 -18.31 4.03 12.18
N GLY A 260 -17.24 4.14 12.98
CA GLY A 260 -16.68 5.40 13.44
C GLY A 260 -16.19 6.28 12.28
N LEU A 261 -15.50 5.69 11.30
CA LEU A 261 -14.98 6.40 10.13
C LEU A 261 -16.12 7.00 9.29
N ALA A 262 -17.14 6.20 9.00
CA ALA A 262 -18.31 6.66 8.25
C ALA A 262 -19.13 7.72 9.01
N SER A 263 -19.30 7.55 10.33
CA SER A 263 -19.96 8.55 11.20
C SER A 263 -19.19 9.87 11.24
N SER A 264 -17.85 9.82 11.34
CA SER A 264 -17.00 11.01 11.28
C SER A 264 -17.18 11.77 9.96
N ALA A 265 -17.18 11.05 8.84
CA ALA A 265 -17.36 11.64 7.51
C ALA A 265 -18.78 12.22 7.31
N MET A 266 -19.79 11.68 8.00
CA MET A 266 -21.15 12.24 8.04
C MET A 266 -21.28 13.49 8.93
N GLY A 267 -20.24 13.79 9.75
CA GLY A 267 -20.27 14.86 10.75
C GLY A 267 -20.91 14.47 12.09
N ASP A 268 -21.28 13.20 12.28
CA ASP A 268 -21.69 12.69 13.60
C ASP A 268 -20.47 12.37 14.47
N ILE A 269 -19.85 13.44 14.98
CA ILE A 269 -18.62 13.34 15.77
C ILE A 269 -18.84 12.51 17.05
N ASN A 270 -19.96 12.71 17.74
CA ASN A 270 -20.26 11.97 18.96
C ASN A 270 -20.52 10.49 18.71
N GLY A 271 -21.22 10.15 17.62
CA GLY A 271 -21.41 8.77 17.19
C GLY A 271 -20.10 8.09 16.82
N ALA A 272 -19.24 8.82 16.12
CA ALA A 272 -17.91 8.35 15.74
C ALA A 272 -17.04 8.05 16.97
N MET A 273 -16.98 8.97 17.94
CA MET A 273 -16.22 8.76 19.19
C MET A 273 -16.71 7.52 19.93
N ARG A 274 -18.02 7.35 20.10
CA ARG A 274 -18.56 6.14 20.76
C ARG A 274 -18.17 4.85 20.03
N ALA A 275 -18.17 4.88 18.70
CA ALA A 275 -17.77 3.71 17.90
C ALA A 275 -16.28 3.41 18.05
N TYR A 276 -15.40 4.41 17.98
CA TYR A 276 -13.97 4.21 18.19
C TYR A 276 -13.64 3.77 19.63
N ASP A 277 -14.29 4.36 20.65
CA ASP A 277 -14.13 3.91 22.04
C ASP A 277 -14.53 2.44 22.22
N ARG A 278 -15.59 2.01 21.52
CA ARG A 278 -15.98 0.59 21.53
C ARG A 278 -14.93 -0.28 20.85
N ALA A 279 -14.37 0.15 19.71
CA ALA A 279 -13.29 -0.57 19.05
C ALA A 279 -12.06 -0.74 19.95
N VAL A 280 -11.64 0.33 20.64
CA VAL A 280 -10.50 0.31 21.57
C VAL A 280 -10.81 -0.52 22.83
N THR A 281 -12.07 -0.52 23.30
CA THR A 281 -12.47 -1.38 24.42
C THR A 281 -12.34 -2.87 24.09
N ILE A 282 -12.67 -3.26 22.85
CA ILE A 282 -12.58 -4.65 22.37
C ILE A 282 -11.13 -5.00 22.08
N ASP A 283 -10.42 -4.13 21.38
CA ASP A 283 -9.02 -4.27 21.00
C ASP A 283 -8.23 -3.02 21.40
N PRO A 284 -7.56 -3.04 22.58
CA PRO A 284 -6.76 -1.90 23.04
C PRO A 284 -5.60 -1.51 22.13
N ASP A 285 -5.20 -2.41 21.22
CA ASP A 285 -4.16 -2.16 20.21
C ASP A 285 -4.73 -1.76 18.84
N ASN A 286 -6.00 -1.37 18.77
CA ASN A 286 -6.62 -0.81 17.57
C ASN A 286 -6.10 0.61 17.32
N TRP A 287 -4.86 0.69 16.82
CA TRP A 287 -4.11 1.93 16.68
C TRP A 287 -4.82 2.96 15.76
N GLU A 288 -5.52 2.50 14.73
CA GLU A 288 -6.27 3.41 13.85
C GLU A 288 -7.45 4.09 14.57
N SER A 289 -8.16 3.36 15.44
CA SER A 289 -9.21 3.96 16.22
C SER A 289 -8.67 4.97 17.25
N LEU A 290 -7.51 4.66 17.86
CA LEU A 290 -6.82 5.60 18.74
C LEU A 290 -6.37 6.86 18.00
N MET A 291 -5.84 6.72 16.80
CA MET A 291 -5.45 7.86 15.94
C MET A 291 -6.67 8.71 15.55
N ASN A 292 -7.78 8.06 15.16
CA ASN A 292 -9.01 8.77 14.84
C ASN A 292 -9.62 9.49 16.05
N LEU A 293 -9.56 8.91 17.26
CA LEU A 293 -9.95 9.59 18.50
C LEU A 293 -9.08 10.82 18.75
N SER A 294 -7.75 10.70 18.56
CA SER A 294 -6.84 11.85 18.62
C SER A 294 -7.31 12.99 17.71
N ASP A 295 -7.62 12.67 16.45
CA ASP A 295 -8.11 13.65 15.48
C ASP A 295 -9.40 14.31 15.92
N LEU A 296 -10.38 13.54 16.44
CA LEU A 296 -11.67 14.06 16.86
C LEU A 296 -11.56 14.92 18.13
N TYR A 297 -10.70 14.55 19.08
CA TYR A 297 -10.42 15.41 20.26
C TYR A 297 -9.74 16.70 19.85
N GLY A 298 -8.81 16.66 18.89
CA GLY A 298 -8.22 17.87 18.29
C GLY A 298 -9.26 18.77 17.63
N TYR A 299 -10.18 18.17 16.85
CA TYR A 299 -11.30 18.89 16.24
C TYR A 299 -12.23 19.57 17.27
N GLN A 300 -12.43 18.95 18.43
CA GLN A 300 -13.22 19.52 19.53
C GLN A 300 -12.46 20.56 20.37
N GLY A 301 -11.21 20.91 20.00
CA GLY A 301 -10.38 21.86 20.76
C GLY A 301 -9.86 21.29 22.08
N GLN A 302 -9.66 19.97 22.17
CA GLN A 302 -9.14 19.29 23.35
C GLN A 302 -7.71 18.73 23.08
N PRO A 303 -6.69 19.61 22.98
CA PRO A 303 -5.35 19.22 22.50
C PRO A 303 -4.65 18.21 23.43
N GLU A 304 -4.88 18.26 24.74
CA GLU A 304 -4.26 17.33 25.69
C GLU A 304 -4.82 15.90 25.54
N LEU A 305 -6.12 15.75 25.32
CA LEU A 305 -6.72 14.45 25.03
C LEU A 305 -6.28 13.95 23.65
N SER A 306 -6.26 14.84 22.66
CA SER A 306 -5.74 14.52 21.32
C SER A 306 -4.32 13.96 21.41
N LEU A 307 -3.42 14.62 22.10
CA LEU A 307 -2.04 14.17 22.27
C LEU A 307 -1.97 12.82 23.00
N ARG A 308 -2.72 12.63 24.07
CA ARG A 308 -2.77 11.36 24.81
C ARG A 308 -3.21 10.18 23.93
N TYR A 309 -4.24 10.35 23.11
CA TYR A 309 -4.69 9.29 22.21
C TYR A 309 -3.70 9.03 21.08
N LEU A 310 -2.97 10.04 20.60
CA LEU A 310 -1.93 9.88 19.61
C LEU A 310 -0.74 9.09 20.19
N GLU A 311 -0.34 9.37 21.42
CA GLU A 311 0.69 8.60 22.14
C GLU A 311 0.26 7.14 22.31
N GLN A 312 -0.99 6.88 22.73
CA GLN A 312 -1.52 5.51 22.81
C GLN A 312 -1.53 4.81 21.46
N SER A 313 -1.88 5.51 20.38
CA SER A 313 -1.81 4.97 19.01
C SER A 313 -0.38 4.57 18.62
N PHE A 314 0.59 5.41 18.91
CA PHE A 314 2.00 5.11 18.66
C PHE A 314 2.47 3.87 19.44
N GLU A 315 2.12 3.75 20.73
CA GLU A 315 2.45 2.57 21.54
C GLU A 315 1.77 1.31 20.99
N ALA A 316 0.51 1.39 20.58
CA ALA A 316 -0.21 0.28 19.96
C ALA A 316 0.45 -0.16 18.63
N MET A 317 0.82 0.80 17.77
CA MET A 317 1.59 0.54 16.55
C MET A 317 2.93 -0.14 16.87
N THR A 318 3.64 0.33 17.90
CA THR A 318 4.93 -0.25 18.31
C THR A 318 4.77 -1.70 18.75
N ARG A 319 3.73 -2.05 19.52
CA ARG A 319 3.47 -3.44 19.93
C ARG A 319 3.15 -4.38 18.77
N ARG A 320 2.52 -3.86 17.71
CA ARG A 320 2.11 -4.65 16.54
C ARG A 320 3.09 -4.57 15.37
N TYR A 321 4.18 -3.80 15.51
CA TYR A 321 5.05 -3.45 14.39
C TYR A 321 5.58 -4.66 13.61
N ASP A 322 6.08 -5.68 14.31
CA ASP A 322 6.65 -6.87 13.68
C ASP A 322 5.59 -7.73 12.94
N ALA A 323 4.36 -7.76 13.47
CA ALA A 323 3.27 -8.51 12.88
C ALA A 323 2.61 -7.79 11.69
N GLU A 324 2.62 -6.46 11.70
CA GLU A 324 1.89 -5.62 10.73
C GLU A 324 2.82 -4.57 10.09
N THR A 325 4.10 -4.87 9.88
CA THR A 325 5.11 -3.89 9.43
C THR A 325 4.69 -3.09 8.20
N ALA A 326 4.16 -3.75 7.16
CA ALA A 326 3.76 -3.08 5.91
C ALA A 326 2.64 -2.06 6.12
N ARG A 327 1.72 -2.32 7.05
CA ARG A 327 0.58 -1.49 7.36
C ARG A 327 0.92 -0.34 8.31
N ILE A 328 1.81 -0.59 9.28
CA ILE A 328 2.17 0.35 10.35
C ILE A 328 3.28 1.31 9.92
N ARG A 329 4.30 0.80 9.22
CA ARG A 329 5.49 1.57 8.85
C ARG A 329 5.21 2.95 8.23
N PRO A 330 4.24 3.14 7.32
CA PRO A 330 3.95 4.45 6.73
C PRO A 330 3.47 5.49 7.74
N TRP A 331 2.94 5.06 8.89
CA TRP A 331 2.30 5.92 9.89
C TRP A 331 3.16 6.15 11.12
N HIS A 332 4.02 5.19 11.47
CA HIS A 332 4.71 5.14 12.75
C HIS A 332 5.61 6.37 12.98
N SER A 333 6.51 6.66 12.03
CA SER A 333 7.42 7.82 12.16
C SER A 333 6.65 9.13 12.13
N GLY A 334 5.63 9.27 11.28
CA GLY A 334 4.78 10.45 11.21
C GLY A 334 4.01 10.73 12.51
N ALA A 335 3.47 9.69 13.14
CA ALA A 335 2.81 9.83 14.44
C ALA A 335 3.79 10.29 15.52
N GLY A 336 4.99 9.70 15.57
CA GLY A 336 6.05 10.11 16.50
C GLY A 336 6.48 11.57 16.31
N LEU A 337 6.62 12.01 15.05
CA LEU A 337 6.91 13.42 14.72
C LEU A 337 5.81 14.35 15.19
N MET A 338 4.55 14.03 14.95
CA MET A 338 3.43 14.86 15.42
C MET A 338 3.40 14.98 16.94
N ILE A 339 3.69 13.89 17.66
CA ILE A 339 3.78 13.91 19.12
C ILE A 339 4.93 14.83 19.57
N ALA A 340 6.11 14.68 18.98
CA ALA A 340 7.28 15.49 19.29
C ALA A 340 7.03 16.98 19.06
N SER A 341 6.46 17.35 17.90
CA SER A 341 6.11 18.73 17.57
C SER A 341 5.11 19.33 18.56
N ARG A 342 4.06 18.58 18.93
CA ARG A 342 3.07 19.06 19.90
C ARG A 342 3.67 19.28 21.28
N HIS A 343 4.61 18.44 21.73
CA HIS A 343 5.34 18.70 22.97
C HIS A 343 6.20 19.96 22.87
N ALA A 344 6.91 20.15 21.74
CA ALA A 344 7.73 21.34 21.51
C ALA A 344 6.88 22.62 21.50
N GLU A 345 5.75 22.64 20.78
CA GLU A 345 4.81 23.76 20.73
C GLU A 345 4.25 24.15 22.12
N GLN A 346 4.15 23.17 23.02
CA GLN A 346 3.71 23.36 24.41
C GLN A 346 4.86 23.70 25.37
N GLY A 347 6.07 23.90 24.86
CA GLY A 347 7.27 24.20 25.66
C GLY A 347 7.81 23.03 26.47
N ARG A 348 7.32 21.79 26.21
CA ARG A 348 7.77 20.56 26.88
C ARG A 348 8.98 19.99 26.12
N ILE A 349 10.09 20.71 26.15
CA ILE A 349 11.26 20.46 25.30
C ILE A 349 11.90 19.08 25.57
N GLU A 350 11.97 18.66 26.86
CA GLU A 350 12.51 17.34 27.22
C GLU A 350 11.65 16.20 26.68
N ASP A 351 10.33 16.37 26.65
CA ASP A 351 9.41 15.39 26.07
C ASP A 351 9.57 15.36 24.56
N ALA A 352 9.64 16.52 23.90
CA ALA A 352 9.87 16.62 22.46
C ALA A 352 11.16 15.91 22.06
N GLU A 353 12.26 16.15 22.79
CA GLU A 353 13.54 15.49 22.56
C GLU A 353 13.44 13.97 22.65
N ARG A 354 12.77 13.45 23.70
CA ARG A 354 12.58 12.01 23.87
C ARG A 354 11.82 11.40 22.67
N TRP A 355 10.80 12.13 22.19
CA TRP A 355 10.00 11.65 21.06
C TRP A 355 10.77 11.73 19.73
N TYR A 356 11.55 12.78 19.46
CA TYR A 356 12.41 12.83 18.27
C TYR A 356 13.43 11.68 18.28
N ARG A 357 14.03 11.37 19.43
CA ARG A 357 14.93 10.20 19.55
C ARG A 357 14.22 8.88 19.30
N ARG A 358 12.98 8.74 19.75
CA ARG A 358 12.15 7.54 19.44
C ARG A 358 11.89 7.42 17.95
N VAL A 359 11.56 8.51 17.26
CA VAL A 359 11.41 8.50 15.79
C VAL A 359 12.70 8.02 15.14
N LEU A 360 13.85 8.57 15.52
CA LEU A 360 15.16 8.23 14.94
C LEU A 360 15.61 6.79 15.26
N HIS A 361 15.07 6.18 16.29
CA HIS A 361 15.31 4.75 16.56
C HIS A 361 14.69 3.87 15.46
N TRP A 362 13.50 4.24 14.93
CA TRP A 362 12.78 3.50 13.90
C TRP A 362 13.12 3.97 12.48
N ASP A 363 13.43 5.23 12.33
CA ASP A 363 13.76 5.89 11.07
C ASP A 363 15.01 6.79 11.27
N PRO A 364 16.22 6.19 11.25
CA PRO A 364 17.47 6.89 11.61
C PRO A 364 17.84 8.05 10.69
N PHE A 365 17.24 8.14 9.50
CA PHE A 365 17.51 9.18 8.52
C PHE A 365 16.31 10.11 8.30
N ASN A 366 15.42 10.18 9.28
CA ASN A 366 14.23 11.03 9.18
C ASN A 366 14.60 12.50 9.03
N SER A 367 14.22 13.08 7.88
CA SER A 367 14.60 14.44 7.46
C SER A 367 13.96 15.56 8.29
N GLU A 368 12.93 15.25 9.09
CA GLU A 368 12.24 16.20 9.97
C GLU A 368 12.72 16.07 11.42
N ALA A 369 12.88 14.84 11.90
CA ALA A 369 13.32 14.60 13.28
C ALA A 369 14.76 15.05 13.53
N ILE A 370 15.68 14.85 12.56
CA ILE A 370 17.09 15.20 12.72
C ILE A 370 17.28 16.72 12.93
N PRO A 371 16.77 17.61 12.06
CA PRO A 371 16.91 19.05 12.27
C PRO A 371 16.24 19.55 13.54
N ALA A 372 15.06 19.03 13.87
CA ALA A 372 14.33 19.40 15.07
C ALA A 372 15.09 19.04 16.36
N LEU A 373 15.64 17.82 16.42
CA LEU A 373 16.48 17.40 17.55
C LEU A 373 17.79 18.17 17.60
N ALA A 374 18.41 18.44 16.44
CA ALA A 374 19.64 19.23 16.38
C ALA A 374 19.43 20.66 16.91
N ALA A 375 18.31 21.30 16.61
CA ALA A 375 17.97 22.62 17.15
C ALA A 375 17.91 22.60 18.68
N ILE A 376 17.24 21.61 19.28
CA ILE A 376 17.18 21.45 20.74
C ILE A 376 18.58 21.28 21.34
N LEU A 377 19.45 20.48 20.72
CA LEU A 377 20.82 20.25 21.18
C LEU A 377 21.68 21.52 21.10
N ILE A 378 21.51 22.32 20.03
CA ILE A 378 22.19 23.59 19.85
C ILE A 378 21.79 24.59 20.96
N GLU A 379 20.50 24.71 21.25
CA GLU A 379 20.00 25.59 22.33
C GLU A 379 20.55 25.19 23.70
N ARG A 380 20.84 23.93 23.93
CA ARG A 380 21.50 23.44 25.16
C ARG A 380 23.01 23.59 25.15
N GLY A 381 23.62 24.08 24.07
CA GLY A 381 25.07 24.18 23.95
C GLY A 381 25.78 22.88 23.53
N GLU A 382 25.03 21.87 23.12
CA GLU A 382 25.54 20.55 22.70
C GLU A 382 25.87 20.50 21.19
N GLN A 383 26.62 21.49 20.69
CA GLN A 383 26.91 21.69 19.25
C GLN A 383 27.63 20.49 18.60
N ARG A 384 28.41 19.73 19.38
CA ARG A 384 29.08 18.53 18.84
C ARG A 384 28.08 17.44 18.51
N ALA A 385 27.16 17.14 19.43
CA ALA A 385 26.12 16.14 19.25
C ALA A 385 25.18 16.51 18.09
N ALA A 386 24.80 17.79 17.98
CA ALA A 386 24.02 18.30 16.88
C ALA A 386 24.70 18.08 15.52
N ARG A 387 26.01 18.38 15.40
CA ARG A 387 26.78 18.17 14.16
C ARG A 387 26.91 16.71 13.79
N GLU A 388 27.16 15.85 14.78
CA GLU A 388 27.23 14.39 14.56
C GLU A 388 25.90 13.82 14.07
N LEU A 389 24.79 14.30 14.63
CA LEU A 389 23.44 13.92 14.19
C LEU A 389 23.15 14.36 12.74
N CYS A 390 23.50 15.58 12.39
CA CYS A 390 23.28 16.16 11.06
C CYS A 390 24.21 15.57 9.98
N ALA A 391 25.35 15.00 10.33
CA ALA A 391 26.29 14.40 9.37
C ALA A 391 25.70 13.21 8.60
N GLY A 392 24.61 12.62 9.09
CA GLY A 392 23.87 11.54 8.42
C GLY A 392 22.92 12.01 7.31
N LEU A 393 22.68 13.31 7.15
CA LEU A 393 21.76 13.86 6.15
C LEU A 393 22.46 14.08 4.82
N SER A 394 21.82 13.64 3.73
CA SER A 394 22.36 13.68 2.36
C SER A 394 21.81 14.79 1.48
N SER A 395 20.87 15.63 1.97
CA SER A 395 20.24 16.70 1.17
C SER A 395 20.72 18.09 1.62
N ASP A 396 20.95 18.97 0.65
CA ASP A 396 21.34 20.38 0.91
C ASP A 396 20.33 21.15 1.79
N THR A 397 19.03 20.83 1.64
CA THR A 397 17.95 21.44 2.43
C THR A 397 18.02 21.02 3.92
N ALA A 398 18.32 19.76 4.17
CA ALA A 398 18.43 19.21 5.52
C ALA A 398 19.71 19.70 6.21
N VAL A 399 20.82 19.86 5.47
CA VAL A 399 22.07 20.47 5.95
C VAL A 399 21.86 21.95 6.28
N ALA A 400 21.12 22.68 5.46
CA ALA A 400 20.78 24.09 5.73
C ALA A 400 19.93 24.24 7.00
N ALA A 401 18.93 23.38 7.22
CA ALA A 401 18.12 23.36 8.44
C ALA A 401 18.96 23.06 9.70
N CYS A 402 19.99 22.22 9.58
CA CYS A 402 20.95 21.93 10.65
C CYS A 402 21.96 23.08 10.94
N SER A 403 22.08 24.00 10.01
CA SER A 403 23.06 25.11 10.10
C SER A 403 22.45 26.43 10.59
N SER A 404 21.13 26.54 10.58
CA SER A 404 20.40 27.71 11.03
C SER A 404 20.18 27.65 12.54
N PRO A 405 20.52 28.68 13.34
CA PRO A 405 19.94 28.79 14.67
C PRO A 405 18.43 28.89 14.51
N GLY A 406 17.67 28.05 15.25
CA GLY A 406 16.21 28.09 15.25
C GLY A 406 15.67 29.51 15.45
N PRO A 407 14.42 29.76 15.03
CA PRO A 407 13.80 31.07 15.10
C PRO A 407 13.69 31.60 16.52
#